data_728d2672127e16d9b656ea3ba4a346ce
#
_entry.id   728d2672127e16d9b656ea3ba4a346ce
#
_cell.length_a   1.000
_cell.length_b   1.000
_cell.length_c   1.000
_cell.angle_alpha   90.00
_cell.angle_beta   90.00
_cell.angle_gamma   90.00
#
_symmetry.space_group_name_H-M   'P 1'
#
loop_
_entity.id
_entity.type
_entity.pdbx_description
1 polymer ?
#
loop_
_entity_poly.entity_id
_entity_poly.type
_entity_poly.pdbx_seq_one_letter_code
_entity_poly.pdbx_strand_id
1 'polypeptide(L)'
;MLEEYFINPIAWVLCPQSNDYISGLKPPVELLRRHNALICIGTDSLASNSNLSMLEEVKRIEGVPFAERMEWATLGGARALGMDDELGSVEVGKRPGLVLIEGYTAQGLDPAATARRIV
;
A
#
# COMPACT_ATOMS: atom_id res chain seq x y z
N MET A 1 -10.10 -21.82 9.75
CA MET A 1 -8.73 -21.83 9.19
C MET A 1 -8.20 -20.44 8.90
N LEU A 2 -8.86 -19.60 8.11
CA LEU A 2 -8.41 -18.21 7.91
C LEU A 2 -8.57 -17.31 9.15
N GLU A 3 -9.58 -17.56 9.97
CA GLU A 3 -9.84 -16.77 11.19
C GLU A 3 -8.71 -16.84 12.22
N GLU A 4 -7.97 -17.96 12.29
CA GLU A 4 -6.82 -18.10 13.20
C GLU A 4 -5.68 -17.13 12.87
N TYR A 5 -5.52 -16.75 11.60
CA TYR A 5 -4.48 -15.81 11.17
C TYR A 5 -4.79 -14.35 11.50
N PHE A 6 -6.05 -14.04 11.79
CA PHE A 6 -6.46 -12.67 12.16
C PHE A 6 -6.40 -12.41 13.68
N ILE A 7 -6.16 -13.43 14.50
CA ILE A 7 -6.03 -13.32 15.96
C ILE A 7 -4.62 -12.82 16.36
N ASN A 8 -3.61 -13.08 15.52
CA ASN A 8 -2.25 -12.64 15.76
C ASN A 8 -1.96 -11.33 14.98
N PRO A 9 -1.06 -10.46 15.46
CA PRO A 9 -0.68 -9.23 14.77
C PRO A 9 0.15 -9.54 13.51
N ILE A 10 -0.50 -10.08 12.49
CA ILE A 10 0.10 -10.36 11.18
C ILE A 10 -0.19 -9.19 10.26
N ALA A 11 0.84 -8.66 9.61
CA ALA A 11 0.71 -7.72 8.52
C ALA A 11 0.58 -8.45 7.18
N TRP A 12 -0.37 -8.00 6.37
CA TRP A 12 -0.63 -8.54 5.02
C TRP A 12 -0.06 -7.57 3.99
N VAL A 13 1.02 -7.96 3.35
CA VAL A 13 1.68 -7.15 2.32
C VAL A 13 1.08 -7.50 0.96
N LEU A 14 0.40 -6.54 0.35
CA LEU A 14 -0.15 -6.68 -1.00
C LEU A 14 0.89 -6.21 -2.01
N CYS A 15 1.17 -7.05 -3.02
CA CYS A 15 2.08 -6.74 -4.13
C CYS A 15 1.33 -6.94 -5.46
N PRO A 16 0.40 -6.03 -5.83
CA PRO A 16 -0.52 -6.23 -6.96
C PRO A 16 0.14 -6.55 -8.27
N GLN A 17 1.21 -5.84 -8.65
CA GLN A 17 1.92 -6.10 -9.90
C GLN A 17 2.59 -7.48 -9.91
N SER A 18 3.22 -7.86 -8.79
CA SER A 18 3.83 -9.18 -8.63
C SER A 18 2.79 -10.29 -8.67
N ASN A 19 1.65 -10.12 -7.99
CA ASN A 19 0.54 -11.06 -8.03
C ASN A 19 0.04 -11.28 -9.48
N ASP A 20 -0.14 -10.20 -10.22
CA ASP A 20 -0.58 -10.25 -11.62
C ASP A 20 0.43 -11.02 -12.49
N TYR A 21 1.72 -10.72 -12.33
CA TYR A 21 2.80 -11.39 -13.08
C TYR A 21 2.91 -12.88 -12.77
N ILE A 22 2.85 -13.28 -11.49
CA ILE A 22 3.09 -14.67 -11.07
C ILE A 22 1.86 -15.55 -11.31
N SER A 23 0.67 -15.06 -10.97
CA SER A 23 -0.54 -15.89 -10.94
C SER A 23 -1.70 -15.35 -11.78
N GLY A 24 -1.64 -14.10 -12.22
CA GLY A 24 -2.77 -13.40 -12.84
C GLY A 24 -3.96 -13.18 -11.91
N LEU A 25 -3.76 -13.38 -10.60
CA LEU A 25 -4.81 -13.23 -9.59
C LEU A 25 -4.64 -11.92 -8.82
N LYS A 26 -5.76 -11.30 -8.48
CA LYS A 26 -5.78 -10.12 -7.62
C LYS A 26 -5.70 -10.54 -6.14
N PRO A 27 -5.03 -9.74 -5.27
CA PRO A 27 -5.03 -10.02 -3.83
C PRO A 27 -6.44 -9.94 -3.25
N PRO A 28 -6.76 -10.71 -2.18
CA PRO A 28 -8.10 -10.80 -1.60
C PRO A 28 -8.43 -9.60 -0.71
N VAL A 29 -8.41 -8.40 -1.29
CA VAL A 29 -8.53 -7.12 -0.59
C VAL A 29 -9.79 -7.04 0.26
N GLU A 30 -10.94 -7.41 -0.30
CA GLU A 30 -12.22 -7.30 0.41
C GLU A 30 -12.32 -8.26 1.62
N LEU A 31 -11.71 -9.43 1.51
CA LEU A 31 -11.63 -10.36 2.63
C LEU A 31 -10.81 -9.76 3.77
N LEU A 32 -9.65 -9.20 3.46
CA LEU A 32 -8.75 -8.58 4.44
C LEU A 32 -9.41 -7.37 5.12
N ARG A 33 -10.10 -6.53 4.34
CA ARG A 33 -10.85 -5.37 4.87
C ARG A 33 -11.96 -5.80 5.84
N ARG A 34 -12.74 -6.82 5.50
CA ARG A 34 -13.81 -7.33 6.37
C ARG A 34 -13.30 -7.85 7.71
N HIS A 35 -12.09 -8.36 7.75
CA HIS A 35 -11.45 -8.84 8.98
C HIS A 35 -10.61 -7.78 9.70
N ASN A 36 -10.66 -6.51 9.27
CA ASN A 36 -9.86 -5.42 9.82
C ASN A 36 -8.36 -5.76 9.91
N ALA A 37 -7.86 -6.49 8.90
CA ALA A 37 -6.46 -6.89 8.83
C ALA A 37 -5.53 -5.68 8.75
N LEU A 38 -4.34 -5.79 9.32
CA LEU A 38 -3.27 -4.84 9.06
C LEU A 38 -2.77 -5.04 7.63
N ILE A 39 -3.15 -4.14 6.74
CA ILE A 39 -2.77 -4.18 5.33
C ILE A 39 -1.65 -3.18 5.07
N CYS A 40 -0.67 -3.59 4.29
CA CYS A 40 0.33 -2.70 3.72
C CYS A 40 0.60 -3.09 2.26
N ILE A 41 1.33 -2.24 1.55
CA ILE A 41 1.65 -2.43 0.13
C ILE A 41 3.16 -2.60 -0.02
N GLY A 42 3.56 -3.49 -0.89
CA GLY A 42 4.94 -3.71 -1.28
C GLY A 42 5.07 -3.95 -2.79
N THR A 43 6.27 -3.85 -3.30
CA THR A 43 6.56 -4.02 -4.73
C THR A 43 7.07 -5.42 -5.07
N ASP A 44 7.41 -6.22 -4.04
CA ASP A 44 8.23 -7.42 -4.21
C ASP A 44 9.57 -7.08 -4.90
N SER A 45 10.07 -7.91 -5.75
CA SER A 45 11.36 -7.73 -6.43
C SER A 45 11.20 -7.51 -7.93
N LEU A 46 12.28 -7.05 -8.59
CA LEU A 46 12.33 -6.95 -10.05
C LEU A 46 12.24 -8.29 -10.77
N ALA A 47 12.33 -9.42 -10.06
CA ALA A 47 12.10 -10.74 -10.63
C ALA A 47 10.62 -10.99 -10.95
N SER A 48 9.71 -10.32 -10.24
CA SER A 48 8.25 -10.46 -10.40
C SER A 48 7.54 -9.13 -10.70
N ASN A 49 8.31 -8.05 -10.89
CA ASN A 49 7.76 -6.72 -11.13
C ASN A 49 8.60 -5.96 -12.16
N SER A 50 7.97 -5.13 -12.97
CA SER A 50 8.63 -4.30 -13.98
C SER A 50 9.29 -3.04 -13.40
N ASN A 51 8.90 -2.63 -12.20
CA ASN A 51 9.41 -1.47 -11.48
C ASN A 51 9.20 -1.61 -9.96
N LEU A 52 9.87 -0.78 -9.18
CA LEU A 52 9.72 -0.72 -7.73
C LEU A 52 8.98 0.56 -7.30
N SER A 53 7.90 0.89 -7.98
CA SER A 53 7.09 2.07 -7.72
C SER A 53 5.88 1.74 -6.84
N MET A 54 5.86 2.25 -5.61
CA MET A 54 4.70 2.13 -4.72
C MET A 54 3.44 2.76 -5.31
N LEU A 55 3.57 3.86 -6.07
CA LEU A 55 2.43 4.50 -6.71
C LEU A 55 1.80 3.59 -7.76
N GLU A 56 2.59 2.85 -8.53
CA GLU A 56 2.08 1.89 -9.51
C GLU A 56 1.35 0.72 -8.83
N GLU A 57 1.79 0.27 -7.66
CA GLU A 57 1.05 -0.71 -6.86
C GLU A 57 -0.30 -0.14 -6.39
N VAL A 58 -0.31 1.09 -5.85
CA VAL A 58 -1.54 1.77 -5.41
C VAL A 58 -2.55 1.90 -6.55
N LYS A 59 -2.11 2.21 -7.77
CA LYS A 59 -2.97 2.31 -8.95
C LYS A 59 -3.68 0.99 -9.30
N ARG A 60 -3.06 -0.14 -9.02
CA ARG A 60 -3.58 -1.48 -9.33
C ARG A 60 -4.68 -1.96 -8.38
N ILE A 61 -4.86 -1.32 -7.24
CA ILE A 61 -5.88 -1.71 -6.25
C ILE A 61 -7.18 -1.00 -6.61
N GLU A 62 -8.16 -1.76 -7.07
CA GLU A 62 -9.48 -1.27 -7.47
C GLU A 62 -10.49 -1.43 -6.31
N GLY A 63 -11.56 -0.62 -6.35
CA GLY A 63 -12.68 -0.73 -5.41
C GLY A 63 -12.38 -0.27 -3.98
N VAL A 64 -11.23 0.37 -3.75
CA VAL A 64 -10.82 0.90 -2.44
C VAL A 64 -10.59 2.41 -2.57
N PRO A 65 -11.10 3.24 -1.63
CA PRO A 65 -10.85 4.67 -1.64
C PRO A 65 -9.36 5.01 -1.69
N PHE A 66 -9.01 6.08 -2.40
CA PHE A 66 -7.62 6.50 -2.55
C PHE A 66 -6.93 6.74 -1.19
N ALA A 67 -7.59 7.40 -0.26
CA ALA A 67 -7.04 7.68 1.07
C ALA A 67 -6.68 6.40 1.83
N GLU A 68 -7.51 5.35 1.73
CA GLU A 68 -7.25 4.06 2.36
C GLU A 68 -6.06 3.34 1.71
N ARG A 69 -5.96 3.36 0.38
CA ARG A 69 -4.80 2.81 -0.34
C ARG A 69 -3.51 3.54 0.03
N MET A 70 -3.57 4.86 0.21
CA MET A 70 -2.42 5.65 0.65
C MET A 70 -2.05 5.34 2.09
N GLU A 71 -3.00 5.10 2.98
CA GLU A 71 -2.72 4.64 4.34
C GLU A 71 -1.95 3.31 4.32
N TRP A 72 -2.38 2.36 3.50
CA TRP A 72 -1.67 1.08 3.35
C TRP A 72 -0.25 1.23 2.80
N ALA A 73 -0.05 2.17 1.88
CA ALA A 73 1.26 2.45 1.27
C ALA A 73 2.22 3.25 2.18
N THR A 74 1.73 3.79 3.28
CA THR A 74 2.49 4.66 4.20
C THR A 74 2.42 4.15 5.65
N LEU A 75 1.38 4.49 6.37
CA LEU A 75 1.21 4.14 7.79
C LEU A 75 1.06 2.62 7.99
N GLY A 76 0.40 1.93 7.08
CA GLY A 76 0.29 0.46 7.12
C GLY A 76 1.65 -0.22 7.10
N GLY A 77 2.52 0.20 6.18
CA GLY A 77 3.91 -0.29 6.13
C GLY A 77 4.71 0.06 7.38
N ALA A 78 4.58 1.27 7.90
CA ALA A 78 5.25 1.70 9.12
C ALA A 78 4.81 0.85 10.33
N ARG A 79 3.50 0.60 10.47
CA ARG A 79 2.95 -0.29 11.52
C ARG A 79 3.46 -1.72 11.39
N ALA A 80 3.50 -2.25 10.18
CA ALA A 80 4.01 -3.60 9.92
C ALA A 80 5.48 -3.76 10.33
N LEU A 81 6.26 -2.69 10.24
CA LEU A 81 7.68 -2.65 10.61
C LEU A 81 7.92 -2.19 12.06
N GLY A 82 6.88 -1.81 12.80
CA GLY A 82 7.01 -1.24 14.15
C GLY A 82 7.69 0.13 14.18
N MET A 83 7.49 0.94 13.13
CA MET A 83 8.11 2.26 12.94
C MET A 83 7.08 3.39 12.84
N ASP A 84 5.85 3.16 13.25
CA ASP A 84 4.75 4.10 13.09
C ASP A 84 4.77 5.27 14.09
N ASP A 85 5.62 5.22 15.09
CA ASP A 85 5.95 6.36 15.96
C ASP A 85 6.94 7.35 15.33
N GLU A 86 7.68 6.95 14.31
CA GLU A 86 8.63 7.80 13.58
C GLU A 86 8.22 8.11 12.14
N LEU A 87 7.52 7.19 11.48
CA LEU A 87 7.25 7.21 10.05
C LEU A 87 5.76 7.00 9.73
N GLY A 88 5.42 7.05 8.45
CA GLY A 88 4.13 6.64 7.91
C GLY A 88 3.03 7.72 7.91
N SER A 89 3.16 8.79 8.69
CA SER A 89 2.20 9.90 8.73
C SER A 89 2.90 11.22 9.03
N VAL A 90 2.24 12.32 8.64
CA VAL A 90 2.74 13.68 8.91
C VAL A 90 2.17 14.15 10.25
N GLU A 91 2.91 13.93 11.30
CA GLU A 91 2.54 14.29 12.68
C GLU A 91 3.71 14.92 13.41
N VAL A 92 3.39 15.71 14.44
CA VAL A 92 4.41 16.33 15.30
C VAL A 92 5.29 15.24 15.93
N GLY A 93 6.60 15.38 15.81
CA GLY A 93 7.58 14.43 16.34
C GLY A 93 8.03 13.34 15.35
N LYS A 94 7.31 13.17 14.22
CA LYS A 94 7.70 12.21 13.18
C LYS A 94 8.58 12.84 12.09
N ARG A 95 9.33 12.00 11.40
CA ARG A 95 10.20 12.38 10.27
C ARG A 95 9.96 11.48 9.06
N PRO A 96 8.72 11.45 8.51
CA PRO A 96 8.33 10.46 7.52
C PRO A 96 8.96 10.69 6.13
N GLY A 97 9.54 11.86 5.87
CA GLY A 97 9.77 12.31 4.52
C GLY A 97 8.47 12.72 3.83
N LEU A 98 8.55 13.45 2.72
CA LEU A 98 7.38 13.90 1.96
C LEU A 98 7.51 13.49 0.50
N VAL A 99 6.42 12.98 -0.05
CA VAL A 99 6.28 12.64 -1.46
C VAL A 99 5.14 13.44 -2.06
N LEU A 100 5.40 14.15 -3.15
CA LEU A 100 4.38 14.82 -3.93
C LEU A 100 3.84 13.86 -5.00
N ILE A 101 2.52 13.74 -5.05
CA ILE A 101 1.80 13.01 -6.10
C ILE A 101 1.14 14.04 -7.01
N GLU A 102 1.51 14.00 -8.28
CA GLU A 102 0.92 14.81 -9.34
C GLU A 102 -0.04 13.95 -10.18
N GLY A 103 -1.22 14.47 -10.49
CA GLY A 103 -2.24 13.74 -11.25
C GLY A 103 -3.36 13.15 -10.39
N TYR A 104 -3.61 13.70 -9.21
CA TYR A 104 -4.82 13.43 -8.44
C TYR A 104 -5.87 14.52 -8.73
N THR A 105 -7.05 14.09 -9.14
CA THR A 105 -8.16 14.98 -9.53
C THR A 105 -9.44 14.61 -8.77
N ALA A 106 -10.51 15.38 -8.99
CA ALA A 106 -11.83 15.06 -8.44
C ALA A 106 -12.38 13.70 -8.91
N GLN A 107 -11.90 13.17 -10.03
CA GLN A 107 -12.24 11.86 -10.55
C GLN A 107 -11.37 10.72 -9.97
N GLY A 108 -10.36 11.07 -9.17
CA GLY A 108 -9.43 10.14 -8.56
C GLY A 108 -7.99 10.25 -9.10
N LEU A 109 -7.23 9.19 -8.90
CA LEU A 109 -5.84 9.10 -9.35
C LEU A 109 -5.76 8.81 -10.84
N ASP A 110 -5.12 9.72 -11.59
CA ASP A 110 -4.88 9.53 -13.02
C ASP A 110 -3.92 8.33 -13.24
N PRO A 111 -4.16 7.46 -14.25
CA PRO A 111 -3.21 6.41 -14.61
C PRO A 111 -1.80 6.93 -14.94
N ALA A 112 -1.68 8.18 -15.43
CA ALA A 112 -0.41 8.85 -15.70
C ALA A 112 0.17 9.61 -14.49
N ALA A 113 -0.46 9.53 -13.32
CA ALA A 113 0.02 10.19 -12.10
C ALA A 113 1.45 9.75 -11.75
N THR A 114 2.23 10.69 -11.27
CA THR A 114 3.63 10.50 -10.88
C THR A 114 3.85 10.84 -9.42
N ALA A 115 4.90 10.30 -8.84
CA ALA A 115 5.32 10.59 -7.48
C ALA A 115 6.79 11.00 -7.47
N ARG A 116 7.13 12.05 -6.71
CA ARG A 116 8.51 12.44 -6.47
C ARG A 116 8.73 12.83 -5.01
N ARG A 117 9.86 12.42 -4.47
CA ARG A 117 10.27 12.83 -3.13
C ARG A 117 10.63 14.32 -3.12
N ILE A 118 10.16 15.05 -2.12
CA ILE A 118 10.45 16.48 -1.93
C ILE A 118 11.20 16.78 -0.63
N VAL A 119 11.15 15.89 0.33
CA VAL A 119 11.93 15.97 1.57
C VAL A 119 12.48 14.59 1.94
#